data_b736537fde18150c2f1b5ea9f980a52a
#
_entry.id   b736537fde18150c2f1b5ea9f980a52a
#
_cell.length_a   1.000
_cell.length_b   1.000
_cell.length_c   1.000
_cell.angle_alpha   90.00
_cell.angle_beta   90.00
_cell.angle_gamma   90.00
#
_symmetry.space_group_name_H-M   'P 1'
#
loop_
_entity.id
_entity.type
_entity.pdbx_description
1 polymer ?
#
loop_
_entity_poly.entity_id
_entity_poly.type
_entity_poly.pdbx_seq_one_letter_code
_entity_poly.pdbx_strand_id
1 'polypeptide(L)'
;MITETISNTAEGSDEKVWLKVLSKYRTPHAGRSIFELAVTAIPFVVFWVLTWLAVHLDIWWGLILIIPAAGFLLRLFMIQHDCGHGSFFARRRFDDWTGRVLGVLTLTPYDYWRRAHATHHASAGNLDERGVGDITTLTVREYHDRSWWGRVGYRLYRHPMIMFGVGPAWLFLFQQRLPFGMMRDGALPWISTMATNVAVTAVASLLIWAIGPVSFLVVHLPIVLLAGSIGVWLFYVQHQFEETHWSKEPEWQFPKAALHGASHYDLPLVLRWMTGNIGVHHVHHLSSRVPYYRLQEVLRDHPELGEIGRITLWQSIRCVKLVLWDERSRKLVSFRQAAAVADAR
;
A
#
# COMPACT_ATOMS: atom_id res chain seq x y z
N MET A 1 -40.31 1.80 3.54
CA MET A 1 -39.69 2.99 4.13
C MET A 1 -39.25 2.83 5.60
N ILE A 2 -39.99 2.14 6.49
CA ILE A 2 -39.59 1.93 7.90
C ILE A 2 -38.57 0.79 8.09
N THR A 3 -38.60 -0.21 7.25
CA THR A 3 -37.68 -1.38 7.30
C THR A 3 -36.25 -1.08 6.83
N GLU A 4 -36.04 -0.18 5.88
CA GLU A 4 -34.70 0.23 5.43
C GLU A 4 -33.98 1.13 6.46
N THR A 5 -34.72 1.94 7.22
CA THR A 5 -34.15 2.83 8.24
C THR A 5 -33.64 2.05 9.47
N ILE A 6 -34.28 0.91 9.80
CA ILE A 6 -33.88 0.05 10.93
C ILE A 6 -32.64 -0.76 10.58
N SER A 7 -32.48 -1.21 9.32
CA SER A 7 -31.27 -1.90 8.84
C SER A 7 -30.03 -0.99 8.92
N ASN A 8 -30.11 0.25 8.44
CA ASN A 8 -28.97 1.18 8.43
C ASN A 8 -28.53 1.63 9.83
N THR A 9 -29.42 1.65 10.83
CA THR A 9 -29.05 2.00 12.22
C THR A 9 -28.42 0.83 12.97
N ALA A 10 -28.75 -0.40 12.65
CA ALA A 10 -28.14 -1.60 13.23
C ALA A 10 -26.71 -1.81 12.68
N GLU A 11 -26.51 -1.71 11.37
CA GLU A 11 -25.18 -1.84 10.74
C GLU A 11 -24.18 -0.80 11.26
N GLY A 12 -24.58 0.48 11.38
CA GLY A 12 -23.69 1.54 11.90
C GLY A 12 -23.36 1.41 13.39
N SER A 13 -24.12 0.58 14.17
CA SER A 13 -23.79 0.24 15.56
C SER A 13 -22.68 -0.81 15.63
N ASP A 14 -22.71 -1.81 14.76
CA ASP A 14 -21.76 -2.93 14.75
C ASP A 14 -20.33 -2.48 14.38
N GLU A 15 -20.20 -1.61 13.39
CA GLU A 15 -18.89 -1.10 12.95
C GLU A 15 -18.19 -0.25 14.03
N LYS A 16 -18.95 0.52 14.83
CA LYS A 16 -18.41 1.28 15.98
C LYS A 16 -17.99 0.38 17.14
N VAL A 17 -18.65 -0.76 17.32
CA VAL A 17 -18.27 -1.76 18.31
C VAL A 17 -16.87 -2.30 18.00
N TRP A 18 -16.56 -2.54 16.73
CA TRP A 18 -15.23 -3.01 16.31
C TRP A 18 -14.09 -2.07 16.68
N LEU A 19 -14.28 -0.75 16.62
CA LEU A 19 -13.27 0.21 17.06
C LEU A 19 -12.88 0.01 18.54
N LYS A 20 -13.85 -0.33 19.38
CA LYS A 20 -13.63 -0.63 20.82
C LYS A 20 -12.95 -1.99 20.99
N VAL A 21 -13.42 -3.02 20.29
CA VAL A 21 -12.87 -4.37 20.33
C VAL A 21 -11.40 -4.37 19.90
N LEU A 22 -11.08 -3.70 18.78
CA LEU A 22 -9.73 -3.64 18.24
C LEU A 22 -8.75 -2.82 19.11
N SER A 23 -9.25 -1.99 20.03
CA SER A 23 -8.40 -1.19 20.90
C SER A 23 -7.45 -2.02 21.77
N LYS A 24 -7.81 -3.25 22.16
CA LYS A 24 -6.99 -4.17 22.96
C LYS A 24 -5.74 -4.68 22.23
N TYR A 25 -5.71 -4.61 20.89
CA TYR A 25 -4.58 -5.08 20.06
C TYR A 25 -3.57 -3.97 19.74
N ARG A 26 -3.84 -2.71 20.12
CA ARG A 26 -3.04 -1.52 19.73
C ARG A 26 -1.70 -1.39 20.47
N THR A 27 -1.49 -2.15 21.54
CA THR A 27 -0.25 -2.04 22.34
C THR A 27 0.87 -2.83 21.67
N PRO A 28 1.97 -2.17 21.23
CA PRO A 28 3.11 -2.86 20.67
C PRO A 28 3.98 -3.49 21.76
N HIS A 29 4.63 -4.60 21.40
CA HIS A 29 5.59 -5.30 22.26
C HIS A 29 7.01 -5.04 21.77
N ALA A 30 7.83 -4.30 22.55
CA ALA A 30 9.16 -3.87 22.12
C ALA A 30 10.06 -5.05 21.68
N GLY A 31 10.08 -6.15 22.41
CA GLY A 31 10.84 -7.33 22.04
C GLY A 31 10.38 -7.94 20.71
N ARG A 32 9.05 -7.97 20.45
CA ARG A 32 8.52 -8.43 19.19
C ARG A 32 8.89 -7.47 18.05
N SER A 33 8.78 -6.17 18.23
CA SER A 33 9.14 -5.17 17.23
C SER A 33 10.63 -5.25 16.85
N ILE A 34 11.52 -5.42 17.82
CA ILE A 34 12.96 -5.61 17.58
C ILE A 34 13.20 -6.93 16.82
N PHE A 35 12.53 -8.01 17.22
CA PHE A 35 12.61 -9.29 16.51
C PHE A 35 12.15 -9.17 15.05
N GLU A 36 11.00 -8.53 14.79
CA GLU A 36 10.48 -8.31 13.43
C GLU A 36 11.43 -7.47 12.58
N LEU A 37 12.05 -6.44 13.16
CA LEU A 37 13.06 -5.64 12.47
C LEU A 37 14.29 -6.48 12.12
N ALA A 38 14.82 -7.26 13.07
CA ALA A 38 16.02 -8.08 12.88
C ALA A 38 15.79 -9.21 11.87
N VAL A 39 14.68 -9.95 12.00
CA VAL A 39 14.35 -11.08 11.07
C VAL A 39 14.00 -10.59 9.66
N THR A 40 13.83 -9.29 9.48
CA THR A 40 13.59 -8.65 8.18
C THR A 40 14.87 -8.01 7.62
N ALA A 41 15.55 -7.19 8.41
CA ALA A 41 16.72 -6.44 7.96
C ALA A 41 17.95 -7.34 7.71
N ILE A 42 18.19 -8.32 8.57
CA ILE A 42 19.33 -9.23 8.42
C ILE A 42 19.22 -10.05 7.12
N PRO A 43 18.10 -10.76 6.84
CA PRO A 43 17.97 -11.46 5.56
C PRO A 43 17.99 -10.53 4.35
N PHE A 44 17.42 -9.32 4.43
CA PHE A 44 17.55 -8.34 3.35
C PHE A 44 19.01 -8.09 2.99
N VAL A 45 19.84 -7.76 3.98
CA VAL A 45 21.27 -7.53 3.77
C VAL A 45 21.97 -8.78 3.25
N VAL A 46 21.68 -9.95 3.81
CA VAL A 46 22.27 -11.23 3.38
C VAL A 46 21.94 -11.50 1.91
N PHE A 47 20.67 -11.44 1.50
CA PHE A 47 20.29 -11.69 0.09
C PHE A 47 20.84 -10.63 -0.85
N TRP A 48 20.89 -9.38 -0.43
CA TRP A 48 21.50 -8.30 -1.21
C TRP A 48 23.00 -8.57 -1.44
N VAL A 49 23.75 -8.90 -0.38
CA VAL A 49 25.18 -9.23 -0.46
C VAL A 49 25.43 -10.49 -1.28
N LEU A 50 24.65 -11.55 -1.10
CA LEU A 50 24.76 -12.78 -1.89
C LEU A 50 24.47 -12.53 -3.38
N THR A 51 23.50 -11.69 -3.70
CA THR A 51 23.22 -11.26 -5.09
C THR A 51 24.42 -10.53 -5.67
N TRP A 52 25.01 -9.59 -4.91
CA TRP A 52 26.20 -8.90 -5.33
C TRP A 52 27.39 -9.84 -5.52
N LEU A 53 27.66 -10.73 -4.59
CA LEU A 53 28.72 -11.74 -4.69
C LEU A 53 28.53 -12.62 -5.94
N ALA A 54 27.30 -13.04 -6.22
CA ALA A 54 27.01 -13.83 -7.42
C ALA A 54 27.35 -13.06 -8.69
N VAL A 55 26.99 -11.78 -8.79
CA VAL A 55 27.36 -10.91 -9.92
C VAL A 55 28.88 -10.72 -10.00
N HIS A 56 29.54 -10.50 -8.86
CA HIS A 56 31.00 -10.32 -8.78
C HIS A 56 31.80 -11.55 -9.23
N LEU A 57 31.25 -12.75 -9.01
CA LEU A 57 31.85 -14.04 -9.38
C LEU A 57 31.34 -14.57 -10.72
N ASP A 58 30.65 -13.75 -11.53
CA ASP A 58 30.04 -14.12 -12.81
C ASP A 58 29.02 -15.28 -12.73
N ILE A 59 28.40 -15.49 -11.55
CA ILE A 59 27.39 -16.51 -11.29
C ILE A 59 25.99 -15.90 -11.56
N TRP A 60 25.63 -15.71 -12.81
CA TRP A 60 24.41 -14.97 -13.24
C TRP A 60 23.09 -15.61 -12.78
N TRP A 61 23.03 -16.90 -12.58
CA TRP A 61 21.85 -17.55 -12.01
C TRP A 61 21.57 -17.12 -10.55
N GLY A 62 22.56 -16.57 -9.86
CA GLY A 62 22.39 -15.96 -8.53
C GLY A 62 21.49 -14.74 -8.51
N LEU A 63 21.17 -14.14 -9.67
CA LEU A 63 20.17 -13.07 -9.77
C LEU A 63 18.77 -13.51 -9.30
N ILE A 64 18.50 -14.81 -9.18
CA ILE A 64 17.25 -15.31 -8.57
C ILE A 64 17.07 -14.81 -7.12
N LEU A 65 18.17 -14.50 -6.43
CA LEU A 65 18.17 -13.97 -5.06
C LEU A 65 17.58 -12.56 -4.95
N ILE A 66 17.40 -11.87 -6.08
CA ILE A 66 16.64 -10.60 -6.17
C ILE A 66 15.22 -10.80 -5.65
N ILE A 67 14.60 -11.96 -5.89
CA ILE A 67 13.22 -12.24 -5.49
C ILE A 67 13.06 -12.19 -3.96
N PRO A 68 13.79 -12.99 -3.17
CA PRO A 68 13.70 -12.87 -1.71
C PRO A 68 14.20 -11.52 -1.19
N ALA A 69 15.24 -10.91 -1.78
CA ALA A 69 15.72 -9.59 -1.40
C ALA A 69 14.61 -8.53 -1.56
N ALA A 70 13.89 -8.53 -2.68
CA ALA A 70 12.76 -7.64 -2.91
C ALA A 70 11.60 -7.91 -1.92
N GLY A 71 11.32 -9.16 -1.59
CA GLY A 71 10.35 -9.51 -0.57
C GLY A 71 10.71 -8.95 0.81
N PHE A 72 11.98 -9.04 1.22
CA PHE A 72 12.44 -8.46 2.48
C PHE A 72 12.47 -6.92 2.44
N LEU A 73 12.79 -6.30 1.30
CA LEU A 73 12.69 -4.84 1.15
C LEU A 73 11.23 -4.37 1.28
N LEU A 74 10.29 -5.08 0.68
CA LEU A 74 8.86 -4.84 0.86
C LEU A 74 8.47 -4.97 2.34
N ARG A 75 8.96 -6.00 3.03
CA ARG A 75 8.66 -6.20 4.45
C ARG A 75 9.28 -5.11 5.34
N LEU A 76 10.44 -4.55 4.98
CA LEU A 76 10.99 -3.33 5.62
C LEU A 76 10.06 -2.13 5.42
N PHE A 77 9.45 -2.02 4.22
CA PHE A 77 8.43 -0.99 4.00
C PHE A 77 7.18 -1.21 4.87
N MET A 78 6.76 -2.45 5.14
CA MET A 78 5.66 -2.70 6.08
C MET A 78 6.01 -2.29 7.52
N ILE A 79 7.26 -2.43 7.95
CA ILE A 79 7.73 -1.89 9.23
C ILE A 79 7.70 -0.35 9.22
N GLN A 80 8.18 0.27 8.15
CA GLN A 80 8.10 1.73 7.97
C GLN A 80 6.66 2.23 8.00
N HIS A 81 5.74 1.50 7.38
CA HIS A 81 4.31 1.78 7.34
C HIS A 81 3.71 1.79 8.76
N ASP A 82 3.96 0.78 9.56
CA ASP A 82 3.51 0.72 10.95
C ASP A 82 4.14 1.82 11.82
N CYS A 83 5.42 2.14 11.59
CA CYS A 83 6.04 3.31 12.18
C CYS A 83 5.28 4.60 11.81
N GLY A 84 4.79 4.72 10.59
CA GLY A 84 3.95 5.82 10.12
C GLY A 84 2.69 5.98 10.95
N HIS A 85 2.03 4.89 11.29
CA HIS A 85 0.85 4.86 12.16
C HIS A 85 1.16 5.03 13.65
N GLY A 86 2.43 4.94 14.06
CA GLY A 86 2.83 4.95 15.46
C GLY A 86 2.37 3.69 16.19
N SER A 87 2.42 2.56 15.49
CA SER A 87 1.97 1.26 15.99
C SER A 87 3.10 0.27 16.23
N PHE A 88 4.31 0.54 15.70
CA PHE A 88 5.40 -0.43 15.77
C PHE A 88 6.17 -0.40 17.09
N PHE A 89 6.45 0.79 17.64
CA PHE A 89 7.06 0.98 18.97
C PHE A 89 6.13 1.76 19.91
N ALA A 90 6.30 1.57 21.21
CA ALA A 90 5.53 2.30 22.24
C ALA A 90 5.84 3.81 22.28
N ARG A 91 7.06 4.19 21.89
CA ARG A 91 7.50 5.59 21.89
C ARG A 91 7.60 6.11 20.46
N ARG A 92 6.82 7.13 20.14
CA ARG A 92 6.75 7.77 18.83
C ARG A 92 8.11 8.11 18.20
N ARG A 93 9.07 8.57 19.02
CA ARG A 93 10.42 8.88 18.54
C ARG A 93 11.15 7.69 17.93
N PHE A 94 10.90 6.47 18.42
CA PHE A 94 11.50 5.26 17.86
C PHE A 94 10.84 4.88 16.54
N ASP A 95 9.52 5.05 16.44
CA ASP A 95 8.82 4.90 15.14
C ASP A 95 9.39 5.88 14.11
N ASP A 96 9.48 7.18 14.47
CA ASP A 96 9.89 8.21 13.53
C ASP A 96 11.33 8.01 13.04
N TRP A 97 12.28 7.65 13.92
CA TRP A 97 13.66 7.40 13.50
C TRP A 97 13.81 6.10 12.71
N THR A 98 13.16 5.02 13.14
CA THR A 98 13.14 3.76 12.39
C THR A 98 12.52 3.98 11.01
N GLY A 99 11.38 4.67 10.93
CA GLY A 99 10.73 4.98 9.68
C GLY A 99 11.58 5.83 8.73
N ARG A 100 12.33 6.83 9.24
CA ARG A 100 13.25 7.64 8.43
C ARG A 100 14.43 6.84 7.89
N VAL A 101 15.04 5.97 8.71
CA VAL A 101 16.14 5.09 8.28
C VAL A 101 15.64 4.11 7.22
N LEU A 102 14.51 3.45 7.45
CA LEU A 102 13.91 2.55 6.47
C LEU A 102 13.49 3.29 5.20
N GLY A 103 13.04 4.55 5.31
CA GLY A 103 12.67 5.40 4.19
C GLY A 103 13.82 5.66 3.21
N VAL A 104 15.08 5.63 3.68
CA VAL A 104 16.25 5.69 2.80
C VAL A 104 16.37 4.41 1.96
N LEU A 105 16.20 3.24 2.59
CA LEU A 105 16.28 1.94 1.91
C LEU A 105 15.14 1.71 0.93
N THR A 106 13.93 2.14 1.30
CA THR A 106 12.70 1.97 0.50
C THR A 106 12.47 3.13 -0.47
N LEU A 107 13.40 4.10 -0.56
CA LEU A 107 13.31 5.31 -1.37
C LEU A 107 12.06 6.16 -1.09
N THR A 108 11.52 6.09 0.13
CA THR A 108 10.26 6.73 0.52
C THR A 108 10.46 7.73 1.66
N PRO A 109 10.40 9.05 1.41
CA PRO A 109 10.56 10.08 2.44
C PRO A 109 9.49 9.94 3.53
N TYR A 110 9.89 9.48 4.71
CA TYR A 110 9.00 9.00 5.74
C TYR A 110 7.93 10.02 6.20
N ASP A 111 8.32 11.23 6.61
CA ASP A 111 7.37 12.20 7.16
C ASP A 111 6.42 12.76 6.11
N TYR A 112 6.88 12.91 4.85
CA TYR A 112 6.05 13.27 3.70
C TYR A 112 5.06 12.17 3.37
N TRP A 113 5.55 10.93 3.19
CA TRP A 113 4.72 9.76 2.88
C TRP A 113 3.68 9.50 3.98
N ARG A 114 4.08 9.59 5.26
CA ARG A 114 3.19 9.41 6.41
C ARG A 114 1.98 10.35 6.36
N ARG A 115 2.18 11.62 5.96
CA ARG A 115 1.06 12.59 5.82
C ARG A 115 0.11 12.21 4.69
N ALA A 116 0.64 11.85 3.51
CA ALA A 116 -0.16 11.40 2.39
C ALA A 116 -0.95 10.13 2.75
N HIS A 117 -0.31 9.18 3.44
CA HIS A 117 -0.93 7.94 3.87
C HIS A 117 -1.99 8.15 4.96
N ALA A 118 -1.79 9.10 5.86
CA ALA A 118 -2.80 9.49 6.84
C ALA A 118 -4.05 10.09 6.18
N THR A 119 -3.88 10.91 5.12
CA THR A 119 -4.99 11.42 4.31
C THR A 119 -5.73 10.27 3.62
N HIS A 120 -5.00 9.32 3.01
CA HIS A 120 -5.58 8.11 2.42
C HIS A 120 -6.46 7.37 3.43
N HIS A 121 -5.98 7.10 4.65
CA HIS A 121 -6.78 6.45 5.69
C HIS A 121 -8.01 7.23 6.10
N ALA A 122 -7.92 8.56 6.11
CA ALA A 122 -9.03 9.42 6.52
C ALA A 122 -10.14 9.51 5.47
N SER A 123 -9.82 9.32 4.17
CA SER A 123 -10.76 9.51 3.05
C SER A 123 -10.94 8.27 2.15
N ALA A 124 -10.38 7.12 2.52
CA ALA A 124 -10.53 5.90 1.73
C ALA A 124 -12.01 5.57 1.47
N GLY A 125 -12.34 5.26 0.21
CA GLY A 125 -13.71 5.00 -0.20
C GLY A 125 -14.62 6.24 -0.32
N ASN A 126 -14.10 7.47 -0.10
CA ASN A 126 -14.82 8.72 -0.34
C ASN A 126 -14.64 9.16 -1.80
N LEU A 127 -15.73 9.19 -2.57
CA LEU A 127 -15.71 9.60 -3.98
C LEU A 127 -15.44 11.09 -4.18
N ASP A 128 -15.69 11.92 -3.17
CA ASP A 128 -15.49 13.36 -3.27
C ASP A 128 -14.06 13.79 -2.86
N GLU A 129 -13.33 12.95 -2.10
CA GLU A 129 -11.98 13.21 -1.59
C GLU A 129 -10.90 12.28 -2.17
N ARG A 130 -11.10 11.75 -3.36
CA ARG A 130 -10.15 10.86 -4.05
C ARG A 130 -8.85 11.56 -4.47
N GLY A 131 -7.77 10.80 -4.57
CA GLY A 131 -6.56 11.20 -5.30
C GLY A 131 -5.33 11.49 -4.46
N VAL A 132 -5.44 11.66 -3.15
CA VAL A 132 -4.27 11.84 -2.28
C VAL A 132 -3.86 10.49 -1.71
N GLY A 133 -2.72 9.96 -2.17
CA GLY A 133 -2.23 8.65 -1.73
C GLY A 133 -3.00 7.46 -2.30
N ASP A 134 -3.92 7.69 -3.26
CA ASP A 134 -4.80 6.68 -3.84
C ASP A 134 -4.45 6.36 -5.30
N ILE A 135 -4.92 5.20 -5.76
CA ILE A 135 -4.99 4.93 -7.19
C ILE A 135 -6.18 5.69 -7.76
N THR A 136 -5.91 6.66 -8.64
CA THR A 136 -6.94 7.47 -9.27
C THR A 136 -7.98 6.58 -9.97
N THR A 137 -9.20 6.58 -9.45
CA THR A 137 -10.33 5.83 -9.99
C THR A 137 -11.44 6.78 -10.38
N LEU A 138 -11.76 6.82 -11.68
CA LEU A 138 -12.83 7.64 -12.22
C LEU A 138 -14.15 6.90 -12.11
N THR A 139 -15.26 7.66 -11.98
CA THR A 139 -16.58 7.11 -12.24
C THR A 139 -16.77 6.87 -13.74
N VAL A 140 -17.72 6.02 -14.12
CA VAL A 140 -18.08 5.79 -15.53
C VAL A 140 -18.44 7.10 -16.21
N ARG A 141 -19.20 7.96 -15.53
CA ARG A 141 -19.58 9.29 -16.05
C ARG A 141 -18.34 10.18 -16.25
N GLU A 142 -17.51 10.35 -15.24
CA GLU A 142 -16.29 11.15 -15.35
C GLU A 142 -15.35 10.69 -16.46
N TYR A 143 -15.30 9.39 -16.71
CA TYR A 143 -14.52 8.83 -17.81
C TYR A 143 -15.09 9.19 -19.17
N HIS A 144 -16.41 9.11 -19.35
CA HIS A 144 -17.06 9.46 -20.61
C HIS A 144 -17.05 10.97 -20.89
N ASP A 145 -17.10 11.81 -19.84
CA ASP A 145 -17.01 13.27 -19.96
C ASP A 145 -15.60 13.76 -20.34
N ARG A 146 -14.57 12.89 -20.27
CA ARG A 146 -13.22 13.25 -20.71
C ARG A 146 -13.11 13.30 -22.23
N SER A 147 -12.21 14.20 -22.71
CA SER A 147 -11.79 14.19 -24.11
C SER A 147 -11.23 12.82 -24.53
N TRP A 148 -11.15 12.57 -25.84
CA TRP A 148 -10.55 11.33 -26.34
C TRP A 148 -9.14 11.09 -25.80
N TRP A 149 -8.30 12.12 -25.80
CA TRP A 149 -6.94 12.03 -25.22
C TRP A 149 -6.95 11.74 -23.71
N GLY A 150 -7.89 12.32 -22.97
CA GLY A 150 -8.08 12.05 -21.56
C GLY A 150 -8.47 10.60 -21.28
N ARG A 151 -9.33 10.01 -22.14
CA ARG A 151 -9.69 8.59 -22.05
C ARG A 151 -8.53 7.66 -22.40
N VAL A 152 -7.76 7.99 -23.45
CA VAL A 152 -6.54 7.25 -23.80
C VAL A 152 -5.53 7.31 -22.66
N GLY A 153 -5.26 8.49 -22.11
CA GLY A 153 -4.34 8.65 -20.99
C GLY A 153 -4.77 7.84 -19.75
N TYR A 154 -6.08 7.83 -19.44
CA TYR A 154 -6.59 7.02 -18.33
C TYR A 154 -6.49 5.52 -18.60
N ARG A 155 -6.73 5.05 -19.82
CA ARG A 155 -6.53 3.64 -20.21
C ARG A 155 -5.08 3.21 -20.09
N LEU A 156 -4.14 4.08 -20.53
CA LEU A 156 -2.70 3.84 -20.37
C LEU A 156 -2.33 3.76 -18.87
N TYR A 157 -2.77 4.73 -18.06
CA TYR A 157 -2.54 4.75 -16.62
C TYR A 157 -3.02 3.46 -15.94
N ARG A 158 -4.21 2.94 -16.33
CA ARG A 158 -4.79 1.70 -15.77
C ARG A 158 -4.29 0.42 -16.45
N HIS A 159 -3.42 0.52 -17.46
CA HIS A 159 -2.85 -0.66 -18.10
C HIS A 159 -1.88 -1.37 -17.14
N PRO A 160 -1.97 -2.71 -16.97
CA PRO A 160 -1.19 -3.46 -15.99
C PRO A 160 0.32 -3.22 -16.06
N MET A 161 0.89 -3.16 -17.27
CA MET A 161 2.32 -2.89 -17.47
C MET A 161 2.73 -1.49 -16.99
N ILE A 162 1.85 -0.51 -17.16
CA ILE A 162 2.09 0.85 -16.64
C ILE A 162 1.87 0.86 -15.12
N MET A 163 0.74 0.34 -14.65
CA MET A 163 0.35 0.38 -13.24
C MET A 163 1.35 -0.36 -12.33
N PHE A 164 1.81 -1.55 -12.73
CA PHE A 164 2.65 -2.42 -11.90
C PHE A 164 4.11 -2.51 -12.36
N GLY A 165 4.46 -1.91 -13.50
CA GLY A 165 5.84 -1.88 -14.02
C GLY A 165 6.42 -0.47 -14.03
N VAL A 166 6.00 0.35 -14.97
CA VAL A 166 6.54 1.72 -15.15
C VAL A 166 6.14 2.65 -14.00
N GLY A 167 4.90 2.52 -13.50
CA GLY A 167 4.35 3.36 -12.42
C GLY A 167 5.18 3.30 -11.13
N PRO A 168 5.49 2.10 -10.58
CA PRO A 168 6.38 1.98 -9.42
C PRO A 168 7.78 2.56 -9.66
N ALA A 169 8.37 2.36 -10.85
CA ALA A 169 9.64 2.97 -11.20
C ALA A 169 9.54 4.51 -11.15
N TRP A 170 8.51 5.09 -11.78
CA TRP A 170 8.26 6.52 -11.74
C TRP A 170 8.03 7.01 -10.31
N LEU A 171 7.19 6.31 -9.54
CA LEU A 171 6.86 6.68 -8.17
C LEU A 171 8.10 6.75 -7.28
N PHE A 172 8.87 5.67 -7.19
CA PHE A 172 9.98 5.57 -6.24
C PHE A 172 11.26 6.27 -6.72
N LEU A 173 11.55 6.33 -8.02
CA LEU A 173 12.77 6.97 -8.52
C LEU A 173 12.61 8.48 -8.77
N PHE A 174 11.39 8.95 -9.05
CA PHE A 174 11.17 10.35 -9.47
C PHE A 174 10.13 11.07 -8.58
N GLN A 175 8.91 10.57 -8.47
CA GLN A 175 7.84 11.29 -7.78
C GLN A 175 8.11 11.49 -6.29
N GLN A 176 8.70 10.50 -5.62
CA GLN A 176 9.10 10.60 -4.21
C GLN A 176 10.31 11.54 -3.98
N ARG A 177 10.90 12.12 -5.02
CA ARG A 177 12.05 13.04 -4.90
C ARG A 177 11.65 14.48 -4.62
N LEU A 178 10.37 14.81 -4.78
CA LEU A 178 9.79 16.13 -4.47
C LEU A 178 8.47 15.93 -3.70
N PRO A 179 8.07 16.85 -2.80
CA PRO A 179 6.85 16.72 -2.02
C PRO A 179 5.61 17.11 -2.84
N PHE A 180 5.34 16.41 -3.95
CA PHE A 180 4.20 16.66 -4.81
C PHE A 180 2.88 16.58 -4.03
N GLY A 181 1.98 17.53 -4.28
CA GLY A 181 0.72 17.67 -3.55
C GLY A 181 0.85 18.38 -2.20
N MET A 182 2.08 18.54 -1.66
CA MET A 182 2.34 19.20 -0.36
C MET A 182 3.41 20.29 -0.44
N MET A 183 3.71 20.81 -1.63
CA MET A 183 4.77 21.82 -1.81
C MET A 183 4.49 23.12 -1.06
N ARG A 184 3.22 23.40 -0.73
CA ARG A 184 2.77 24.61 -0.02
C ARG A 184 2.42 24.36 1.44
N ASP A 185 2.59 23.13 1.96
CA ASP A 185 2.20 22.71 3.31
C ASP A 185 3.29 22.95 4.36
N GLY A 186 4.13 23.95 4.15
CA GLY A 186 5.22 24.32 5.05
C GLY A 186 6.52 23.57 4.82
N ALA A 187 7.45 23.67 5.76
CA ALA A 187 8.81 23.16 5.61
C ALA A 187 8.96 21.66 5.78
N LEU A 188 8.11 20.99 6.58
CA LEU A 188 8.30 19.59 6.95
C LEU A 188 8.29 18.62 5.75
N PRO A 189 7.38 18.73 4.75
CA PRO A 189 7.46 17.88 3.56
C PRO A 189 8.77 18.07 2.78
N TRP A 190 9.26 19.29 2.66
CA TRP A 190 10.52 19.59 2.00
C TRP A 190 11.73 19.04 2.77
N ILE A 191 11.79 19.25 4.08
CA ILE A 191 12.86 18.71 4.93
C ILE A 191 12.89 17.19 4.82
N SER A 192 11.73 16.53 4.94
CA SER A 192 11.63 15.07 4.83
C SER A 192 12.16 14.57 3.48
N THR A 193 11.70 15.19 2.39
CA THR A 193 12.06 14.76 1.04
C THR A 193 13.53 15.03 0.74
N MET A 194 14.04 16.23 1.03
CA MET A 194 15.43 16.59 0.74
C MET A 194 16.41 15.83 1.62
N ALA A 195 16.13 15.67 2.91
CA ALA A 195 16.99 14.87 3.79
C ALA A 195 17.06 13.40 3.34
N THR A 196 15.93 12.83 2.93
CA THR A 196 15.91 11.47 2.34
C THR A 196 16.70 11.42 1.04
N ASN A 197 16.57 12.41 0.16
CA ASN A 197 17.34 12.46 -1.10
C ASN A 197 18.85 12.53 -0.83
N VAL A 198 19.29 13.37 0.10
CA VAL A 198 20.70 13.46 0.50
C VAL A 198 21.20 12.12 1.02
N ALA A 199 20.44 11.48 1.92
CA ALA A 199 20.81 10.18 2.49
C ALA A 199 20.84 9.07 1.43
N VAL A 200 19.86 9.00 0.53
CA VAL A 200 19.83 8.06 -0.61
C VAL A 200 21.03 8.27 -1.51
N THR A 201 21.36 9.54 -1.87
CA THR A 201 22.51 9.86 -2.70
C THR A 201 23.82 9.45 -2.02
N ALA A 202 23.97 9.73 -0.72
CA ALA A 202 25.16 9.36 0.04
C ALA A 202 25.36 7.84 0.09
N VAL A 203 24.28 7.07 0.41
CA VAL A 203 24.33 5.60 0.46
C VAL A 203 24.61 5.01 -0.93
N ALA A 204 23.93 5.50 -1.98
CA ALA A 204 24.16 5.05 -3.34
C ALA A 204 25.58 5.34 -3.82
N SER A 205 26.10 6.56 -3.56
CA SER A 205 27.49 6.93 -3.90
C SER A 205 28.51 6.06 -3.19
N LEU A 206 28.31 5.76 -1.90
CA LEU A 206 29.17 4.86 -1.14
C LEU A 206 29.15 3.44 -1.71
N LEU A 207 27.98 2.91 -2.03
CA LEU A 207 27.85 1.57 -2.63
C LEU A 207 28.49 1.54 -4.03
N ILE A 208 28.24 2.54 -4.87
CA ILE A 208 28.85 2.64 -6.20
C ILE A 208 30.39 2.70 -6.09
N TRP A 209 30.91 3.46 -5.14
CA TRP A 209 32.36 3.50 -4.88
C TRP A 209 32.90 2.15 -4.44
N ALA A 210 32.17 1.43 -3.57
CA ALA A 210 32.63 0.16 -3.01
C ALA A 210 32.56 -1.02 -3.99
N ILE A 211 31.50 -1.10 -4.82
CA ILE A 211 31.22 -2.28 -5.65
C ILE A 211 31.15 -2.00 -7.15
N GLY A 212 31.31 -0.75 -7.55
CA GLY A 212 31.19 -0.28 -8.93
C GLY A 212 29.74 -0.01 -9.38
N PRO A 213 29.57 0.90 -10.38
CA PRO A 213 28.26 1.35 -10.81
C PRO A 213 27.43 0.24 -11.48
N VAL A 214 28.05 -0.64 -12.26
CA VAL A 214 27.36 -1.72 -12.97
C VAL A 214 26.81 -2.73 -11.96
N SER A 215 27.63 -3.19 -11.01
CA SER A 215 27.20 -4.13 -9.97
C SER A 215 26.07 -3.53 -9.12
N PHE A 216 26.20 -2.25 -8.75
CA PHE A 216 25.15 -1.55 -8.01
C PHE A 216 23.82 -1.53 -8.78
N LEU A 217 23.83 -1.14 -10.05
CA LEU A 217 22.61 -1.08 -10.86
C LEU A 217 21.99 -2.45 -11.10
N VAL A 218 22.80 -3.47 -11.41
CA VAL A 218 22.30 -4.84 -11.68
C VAL A 218 21.70 -5.48 -10.44
N VAL A 219 22.21 -5.17 -9.24
CA VAL A 219 21.72 -5.74 -7.98
C VAL A 219 20.59 -4.89 -7.40
N HIS A 220 20.86 -3.61 -7.14
CA HIS A 220 19.97 -2.78 -6.32
C HIS A 220 18.70 -2.35 -7.07
N LEU A 221 18.83 -1.94 -8.34
CA LEU A 221 17.69 -1.43 -9.10
C LEU A 221 16.58 -2.47 -9.30
N PRO A 222 16.84 -3.72 -9.72
CA PRO A 222 15.80 -4.73 -9.84
C PRO A 222 15.14 -5.09 -8.50
N ILE A 223 15.90 -5.10 -7.38
CA ILE A 223 15.34 -5.33 -6.05
C ILE A 223 14.31 -4.24 -5.71
N VAL A 224 14.68 -2.97 -5.89
CA VAL A 224 13.79 -1.83 -5.61
C VAL A 224 12.56 -1.84 -6.51
N LEU A 225 12.75 -2.07 -7.82
CA LEU A 225 11.64 -2.10 -8.78
C LEU A 225 10.68 -3.23 -8.51
N LEU A 226 11.18 -4.43 -8.21
CA LEU A 226 10.34 -5.58 -7.90
C LEU A 226 9.59 -5.37 -6.59
N ALA A 227 10.25 -4.88 -5.53
CA ALA A 227 9.60 -4.55 -4.27
C ALA A 227 8.52 -3.48 -4.45
N GLY A 228 8.81 -2.44 -5.21
CA GLY A 228 7.85 -1.38 -5.55
C GLY A 228 6.65 -1.90 -6.34
N SER A 229 6.88 -2.76 -7.33
CA SER A 229 5.81 -3.40 -8.12
C SER A 229 4.90 -4.26 -7.27
N ILE A 230 5.47 -5.08 -6.37
CA ILE A 230 4.68 -5.90 -5.44
C ILE A 230 3.92 -4.99 -4.45
N GLY A 231 4.55 -3.91 -3.94
CA GLY A 231 3.90 -2.96 -3.05
C GLY A 231 2.70 -2.26 -3.70
N VAL A 232 2.84 -1.80 -4.95
CA VAL A 232 1.72 -1.20 -5.70
C VAL A 232 0.63 -2.22 -6.02
N TRP A 233 1.01 -3.48 -6.32
CA TRP A 233 0.04 -4.56 -6.49
C TRP A 233 -0.77 -4.80 -5.21
N LEU A 234 -0.11 -4.90 -4.05
CA LEU A 234 -0.80 -5.09 -2.76
C LEU A 234 -1.78 -3.94 -2.52
N PHE A 235 -1.30 -2.70 -2.64
CA PHE A 235 -2.13 -1.52 -2.47
C PHE A 235 -3.33 -1.49 -3.43
N TYR A 236 -3.13 -1.90 -4.69
CA TYR A 236 -4.18 -2.00 -5.69
C TYR A 236 -5.28 -2.98 -5.26
N VAL A 237 -4.93 -4.23 -4.98
CA VAL A 237 -5.94 -5.28 -4.68
C VAL A 237 -6.63 -5.03 -3.34
N GLN A 238 -6.00 -4.28 -2.45
CA GLN A 238 -6.57 -3.91 -1.16
C GLN A 238 -7.73 -2.92 -1.27
N HIS A 239 -7.81 -2.14 -2.37
CA HIS A 239 -8.84 -1.12 -2.60
C HIS A 239 -9.64 -1.31 -3.89
N GLN A 240 -9.15 -2.10 -4.83
CA GLN A 240 -9.76 -2.33 -6.14
C GLN A 240 -10.23 -3.78 -6.25
N PHE A 241 -11.34 -4.12 -5.61
CA PHE A 241 -11.93 -5.46 -5.60
C PHE A 241 -13.44 -5.41 -5.86
N GLU A 242 -14.05 -6.56 -6.16
CA GLU A 242 -15.44 -6.62 -6.66
C GLU A 242 -16.46 -6.10 -5.65
N GLU A 243 -16.26 -6.38 -4.36
CA GLU A 243 -17.19 -6.04 -3.27
C GLU A 243 -16.84 -4.74 -2.56
N THR A 244 -15.88 -3.97 -3.09
CA THR A 244 -15.47 -2.72 -2.47
C THR A 244 -16.64 -1.73 -2.33
N HIS A 245 -16.67 -0.99 -1.25
CA HIS A 245 -17.70 0.01 -0.98
C HIS A 245 -17.13 1.42 -1.10
N TRP A 246 -17.71 2.21 -2.01
CA TRP A 246 -17.39 3.62 -2.18
C TRP A 246 -18.69 4.44 -2.12
N SER A 247 -18.65 5.61 -1.49
CA SER A 247 -19.80 6.51 -1.40
C SER A 247 -19.37 7.97 -1.47
N LYS A 248 -20.34 8.84 -1.70
CA LYS A 248 -20.18 10.30 -1.62
C LYS A 248 -20.68 10.83 -0.29
N GLU A 249 -20.29 12.04 0.07
CA GLU A 249 -20.93 12.78 1.13
C GLU A 249 -22.43 13.04 0.80
N PRO A 250 -23.35 13.01 1.77
CA PRO A 250 -23.16 12.70 3.20
C PRO A 250 -23.26 11.20 3.56
N GLU A 251 -23.33 10.30 2.57
CA GLU A 251 -23.50 8.84 2.84
C GLU A 251 -22.19 8.18 3.30
N TRP A 252 -21.04 8.82 3.06
CA TRP A 252 -19.75 8.28 3.45
C TRP A 252 -19.60 8.27 4.99
N GLN A 253 -19.18 7.13 5.54
CA GLN A 253 -18.92 6.97 6.96
C GLN A 253 -17.62 6.21 7.14
N PHE A 254 -16.69 6.76 7.93
CA PHE A 254 -15.36 6.19 8.14
C PHE A 254 -15.38 4.70 8.52
N PRO A 255 -16.14 4.22 9.53
CA PRO A 255 -16.07 2.81 9.92
C PRO A 255 -16.55 1.86 8.82
N LYS A 256 -17.61 2.24 8.09
CA LYS A 256 -18.13 1.47 6.95
C LYS A 256 -17.14 1.44 5.79
N ALA A 257 -16.57 2.59 5.44
CA ALA A 257 -15.58 2.72 4.39
C ALA A 257 -14.29 1.95 4.73
N ALA A 258 -13.84 2.00 5.98
CA ALA A 258 -12.68 1.24 6.44
C ALA A 258 -12.89 -0.28 6.34
N LEU A 259 -14.06 -0.77 6.78
CA LEU A 259 -14.34 -2.20 6.86
C LEU A 259 -14.71 -2.81 5.50
N HIS A 260 -15.45 -2.08 4.64
CA HIS A 260 -15.96 -2.59 3.37
C HIS A 260 -15.29 -1.96 2.13
N GLY A 261 -14.56 -0.86 2.29
CA GLY A 261 -13.76 -0.23 1.22
C GLY A 261 -12.33 -0.76 1.12
N ALA A 262 -11.92 -1.63 2.06
CA ALA A 262 -10.63 -2.33 2.05
C ALA A 262 -10.83 -3.84 2.14
N SER A 263 -9.95 -4.62 1.50
CA SER A 263 -10.10 -6.08 1.40
C SER A 263 -9.38 -6.86 2.50
N HIS A 264 -9.81 -8.11 2.68
CA HIS A 264 -8.97 -9.16 3.26
C HIS A 264 -8.29 -9.94 2.14
N TYR A 265 -7.04 -9.61 1.83
CA TYR A 265 -6.24 -10.36 0.86
C TYR A 265 -5.64 -11.59 1.52
N ASP A 266 -6.36 -12.71 1.39
CA ASP A 266 -5.98 -14.00 2.00
C ASP A 266 -4.86 -14.67 1.17
N LEU A 267 -3.64 -14.51 1.67
CA LEU A 267 -2.42 -15.02 1.04
C LEU A 267 -1.96 -16.32 1.70
N PRO A 268 -1.27 -17.21 0.94
CA PRO A 268 -0.54 -18.33 1.53
C PRO A 268 0.44 -17.88 2.61
N LEU A 269 0.70 -18.74 3.61
CA LEU A 269 1.44 -18.42 4.84
C LEU A 269 2.75 -17.64 4.59
N VAL A 270 3.55 -18.08 3.63
CA VAL A 270 4.85 -17.46 3.32
C VAL A 270 4.67 -16.04 2.77
N LEU A 271 3.74 -15.86 1.82
CA LEU A 271 3.47 -14.55 1.23
C LEU A 271 2.80 -13.62 2.24
N ARG A 272 1.89 -14.13 3.06
CA ARG A 272 1.26 -13.40 4.15
C ARG A 272 2.29 -12.89 5.16
N TRP A 273 3.24 -13.74 5.57
CA TRP A 273 4.33 -13.34 6.45
C TRP A 273 5.24 -12.31 5.76
N MET A 274 5.64 -12.55 4.51
CA MET A 274 6.51 -11.64 3.76
C MET A 274 5.90 -10.25 3.57
N THR A 275 4.58 -10.16 3.42
CA THR A 275 3.86 -8.89 3.29
C THR A 275 3.46 -8.27 4.64
N GLY A 276 4.00 -8.74 5.76
CA GLY A 276 3.69 -8.20 7.09
C GLY A 276 2.20 -8.32 7.47
N ASN A 277 1.52 -9.39 7.07
CA ASN A 277 0.08 -9.62 7.29
C ASN A 277 -0.83 -8.47 6.81
N ILE A 278 -0.32 -7.50 6.04
CA ILE A 278 -1.08 -6.32 5.60
C ILE A 278 -2.26 -6.66 4.69
N GLY A 279 -2.36 -7.93 4.25
CA GLY A 279 -3.56 -8.43 3.59
C GLY A 279 -4.83 -8.33 4.42
N VAL A 280 -4.73 -8.28 5.75
CA VAL A 280 -5.86 -7.97 6.66
C VAL A 280 -6.13 -6.46 6.66
N HIS A 281 -6.38 -5.90 5.46
CA HIS A 281 -6.31 -4.46 5.24
C HIS A 281 -7.54 -3.70 5.74
N HIS A 282 -8.71 -4.31 5.72
CA HIS A 282 -9.94 -3.76 6.27
C HIS A 282 -9.84 -3.54 7.81
N VAL A 283 -9.23 -4.49 8.54
CA VAL A 283 -8.96 -4.32 9.97
C VAL A 283 -7.92 -3.24 10.19
N HIS A 284 -6.87 -3.21 9.34
CA HIS A 284 -5.84 -2.18 9.39
C HIS A 284 -6.44 -0.78 9.15
N HIS A 285 -7.31 -0.59 8.16
CA HIS A 285 -8.01 0.68 7.93
C HIS A 285 -8.89 1.08 9.11
N LEU A 286 -9.61 0.14 9.68
CA LEU A 286 -10.48 0.41 10.82
C LEU A 286 -9.69 0.76 12.08
N SER A 287 -8.50 0.19 12.27
CA SER A 287 -7.64 0.40 13.43
C SER A 287 -6.16 0.33 13.10
N SER A 288 -5.65 1.33 12.40
CA SER A 288 -4.27 1.40 11.90
C SER A 288 -3.18 1.39 12.98
N ARG A 289 -3.55 1.56 14.25
CA ARG A 289 -2.65 1.42 15.39
C ARG A 289 -2.47 -0.01 15.88
N VAL A 290 -3.11 -1.01 15.27
CA VAL A 290 -2.81 -2.42 15.50
C VAL A 290 -1.53 -2.78 14.75
N PRO A 291 -0.44 -3.19 15.43
CA PRO A 291 0.79 -3.59 14.74
C PRO A 291 0.52 -4.74 13.77
N TYR A 292 1.17 -4.74 12.61
CA TYR A 292 0.94 -5.74 11.58
C TYR A 292 1.14 -7.18 12.08
N TYR A 293 2.04 -7.39 13.01
CA TYR A 293 2.30 -8.72 13.57
C TYR A 293 1.19 -9.21 14.51
N ARG A 294 0.21 -8.36 14.86
CA ARG A 294 -1.00 -8.72 15.61
C ARG A 294 -2.26 -8.87 14.75
N LEU A 295 -2.22 -8.50 13.47
CA LEU A 295 -3.40 -8.59 12.59
C LEU A 295 -3.96 -10.02 12.50
N GLN A 296 -3.09 -11.04 12.48
CA GLN A 296 -3.53 -12.44 12.50
C GLN A 296 -4.09 -12.90 13.85
N GLU A 297 -3.68 -12.26 14.94
CA GLU A 297 -4.27 -12.47 16.26
C GLU A 297 -5.73 -11.99 16.27
N VAL A 298 -6.00 -10.83 15.65
CA VAL A 298 -7.35 -10.31 15.48
C VAL A 298 -8.24 -11.29 14.72
N LEU A 299 -7.81 -11.81 13.58
CA LEU A 299 -8.61 -12.78 12.80
C LEU A 299 -8.80 -14.13 13.51
N ARG A 300 -7.84 -14.54 14.32
CA ARG A 300 -7.98 -15.76 15.13
C ARG A 300 -9.02 -15.58 16.22
N ASP A 301 -9.04 -14.43 16.88
CA ASP A 301 -9.97 -14.12 17.98
C ASP A 301 -11.35 -13.71 17.46
N HIS A 302 -11.42 -13.22 16.21
CA HIS A 302 -12.62 -12.72 15.53
C HIS A 302 -12.69 -13.25 14.08
N PRO A 303 -13.00 -14.55 13.89
CA PRO A 303 -13.01 -15.18 12.56
C PRO A 303 -13.98 -14.54 11.56
N GLU A 304 -15.05 -13.93 12.05
CA GLU A 304 -16.07 -13.23 11.25
C GLU A 304 -15.47 -12.07 10.44
N LEU A 305 -14.42 -11.40 10.93
CA LEU A 305 -13.71 -10.38 10.18
C LEU A 305 -12.95 -10.98 8.97
N GLY A 306 -12.58 -12.25 9.05
CA GLY A 306 -11.83 -12.92 7.99
C GLY A 306 -12.58 -13.08 6.68
N GLU A 307 -13.93 -13.04 6.70
CA GLU A 307 -14.76 -13.21 5.51
C GLU A 307 -15.15 -11.88 4.85
N ILE A 308 -14.93 -10.74 5.51
CA ILE A 308 -15.28 -9.42 4.97
C ILE A 308 -14.31 -9.04 3.85
N GLY A 309 -14.82 -8.83 2.64
CA GLY A 309 -14.03 -8.43 1.48
C GLY A 309 -12.89 -9.42 1.15
N ARG A 310 -13.06 -10.72 1.44
CA ARG A 310 -12.03 -11.74 1.27
C ARG A 310 -11.71 -12.01 -0.20
N ILE A 311 -10.43 -11.90 -0.52
CA ILE A 311 -9.90 -12.15 -1.85
C ILE A 311 -8.70 -13.09 -1.75
N THR A 312 -8.73 -14.18 -2.49
CA THR A 312 -7.58 -15.09 -2.62
C THR A 312 -6.57 -14.57 -3.66
N LEU A 313 -5.36 -15.15 -3.65
CA LEU A 313 -4.31 -14.83 -4.63
C LEU A 313 -4.81 -14.94 -6.09
N TRP A 314 -5.59 -15.99 -6.41
CA TRP A 314 -6.09 -16.19 -7.76
C TRP A 314 -7.24 -15.23 -8.14
N GLN A 315 -8.08 -14.89 -7.19
CA GLN A 315 -9.14 -13.90 -7.40
C GLN A 315 -8.57 -12.50 -7.63
N SER A 316 -7.47 -12.16 -6.96
CA SER A 316 -6.83 -10.84 -7.08
C SER A 316 -6.38 -10.51 -8.52
N ILE A 317 -6.05 -11.52 -9.33
CA ILE A 317 -5.70 -11.34 -10.74
C ILE A 317 -6.87 -10.71 -11.53
N ARG A 318 -8.11 -11.02 -11.16
CA ARG A 318 -9.31 -10.46 -11.81
C ARG A 318 -9.51 -8.99 -11.47
N CYS A 319 -9.02 -8.55 -10.30
CA CYS A 319 -9.12 -7.15 -9.85
C CYS A 319 -8.47 -6.16 -10.83
N VAL A 320 -7.47 -6.59 -11.61
CA VAL A 320 -6.80 -5.76 -12.63
C VAL A 320 -7.77 -5.16 -13.66
N LYS A 321 -8.92 -5.83 -13.89
CA LYS A 321 -9.96 -5.38 -14.82
C LYS A 321 -10.90 -4.33 -14.21
N LEU A 322 -10.87 -4.15 -12.90
CA LEU A 322 -11.75 -3.25 -12.16
C LEU A 322 -11.14 -1.84 -12.16
N VAL A 323 -11.56 -1.02 -13.11
CA VAL A 323 -10.87 0.24 -13.46
C VAL A 323 -11.72 1.50 -13.35
N LEU A 324 -13.05 1.36 -13.29
CA LEU A 324 -14.02 2.45 -13.22
C LEU A 324 -15.05 2.16 -12.13
N TRP A 325 -15.53 3.18 -11.43
CA TRP A 325 -16.65 3.07 -10.50
C TRP A 325 -17.96 3.36 -11.22
N ASP A 326 -18.88 2.38 -11.22
CA ASP A 326 -20.24 2.61 -11.71
C ASP A 326 -21.16 3.04 -10.56
N GLU A 327 -21.59 4.29 -10.59
CA GLU A 327 -22.41 4.90 -9.55
C GLU A 327 -23.83 4.28 -9.46
N ARG A 328 -24.30 3.62 -10.54
CA ARG A 328 -25.63 3.00 -10.55
C ARG A 328 -25.63 1.63 -9.88
N SER A 329 -24.71 0.77 -10.30
CA SER A 329 -24.58 -0.56 -9.72
C SER A 329 -23.82 -0.58 -8.40
N ARG A 330 -23.17 0.56 -8.03
CA ARG A 330 -22.28 0.72 -6.87
C ARG A 330 -21.18 -0.35 -6.85
N LYS A 331 -20.53 -0.55 -8.00
CA LYS A 331 -19.47 -1.55 -8.20
C LYS A 331 -18.34 -1.00 -9.07
N LEU A 332 -17.16 -1.57 -8.90
CA LEU A 332 -16.08 -1.39 -9.84
C LEU A 332 -16.35 -2.23 -11.09
N VAL A 333 -16.15 -1.62 -12.27
CA VAL A 333 -16.41 -2.24 -13.58
C VAL A 333 -15.20 -2.11 -14.50
N SER A 334 -15.14 -3.00 -15.49
CA SER A 334 -14.16 -2.93 -16.56
C SER A 334 -14.54 -1.88 -17.61
N PHE A 335 -13.59 -1.46 -18.43
CA PHE A 335 -13.86 -0.60 -19.60
C PHE A 335 -14.92 -1.17 -20.54
N ARG A 336 -14.98 -2.51 -20.69
CA ARG A 336 -15.98 -3.19 -21.53
C ARG A 336 -17.39 -3.08 -20.95
N GLN A 337 -17.52 -3.30 -19.64
CA GLN A 337 -18.80 -3.16 -18.96
C GLN A 337 -19.27 -1.70 -18.96
N ALA A 338 -18.36 -0.74 -18.73
CA ALA A 338 -18.68 0.67 -18.79
C ALA A 338 -19.20 1.13 -20.17
N ALA A 339 -18.65 0.59 -21.27
CA ALA A 339 -19.15 0.86 -22.61
C ALA A 339 -20.58 0.34 -22.80
N ALA A 340 -20.87 -0.88 -22.37
CA ALA A 340 -22.21 -1.46 -22.46
C ALA A 340 -23.28 -0.67 -21.66
N VAL A 341 -22.88 -0.09 -20.52
CA VAL A 341 -23.76 0.78 -19.71
C VAL A 341 -24.05 2.11 -20.43
N ALA A 342 -23.09 2.63 -21.21
CA ALA A 342 -23.26 3.85 -22.00
C ALA A 342 -24.18 3.66 -23.21
N ASP A 343 -24.07 2.52 -23.89
CA ASP A 343 -24.89 2.18 -25.06
C ASP A 343 -26.37 1.87 -24.70
N ALA A 344 -26.65 1.61 -23.41
CA ALA A 344 -28.00 1.38 -22.88
C ALA A 344 -28.72 2.68 -22.46
N ARG A 345 -28.13 3.85 -22.74
CA ARG A 345 -28.70 5.19 -22.51
C ARG A 345 -29.21 5.79 -23.81
#